data_ac3d722e5aa15a19bafe0ad901f4e516
#
_entry.id   ac3d722e5aa15a19bafe0ad901f4e516
#
_cell.length_a   1.000
_cell.length_b   1.000
_cell.length_c   1.000
_cell.angle_alpha   90.00
_cell.angle_beta   90.00
_cell.angle_gamma   90.00
#
_symmetry.space_group_name_H-M   'P 1'
#
loop_
_entity.id
_entity.type
_entity.pdbx_description
1 polymer ?
#
loop_
_entity_poly.entity_id
_entity_poly.type
_entity_poly.pdbx_seq_one_letter_code
_entity_poly.pdbx_strand_id
1 'polypeptide(L)'
;MSLTQADKTDAIINAFYDVYNELGYGFIENVYQNALYRELLRRDIPCVAHPKINVYYKDEVVGYYEADIIVYNSVILELKAVTRLSKEHELQLVNYLKATDIEVGLLLNFGPKPEISRKVFSHYYRERLQNNSESAASALSVSKK
;
A
#
# COMPACT_ATOMS: atom_id res chain seq x y z
N MET A 1 -15.93 18.42 -6.07
CA MET A 1 -15.73 17.26 -6.95
C MET A 1 -14.77 16.28 -6.29
N SER A 2 -15.15 15.01 -6.17
CA SER A 2 -14.25 14.03 -5.57
C SER A 2 -13.14 13.65 -6.56
N LEU A 3 -11.96 13.35 -6.00
CA LEU A 3 -10.82 12.92 -6.79
C LEU A 3 -10.99 11.46 -7.23
N THR A 4 -10.62 11.17 -8.47
CA THR A 4 -10.55 9.78 -8.94
C THR A 4 -9.32 9.10 -8.34
N GLN A 5 -9.26 7.78 -8.44
CA GLN A 5 -8.09 7.02 -8.01
C GLN A 5 -6.86 7.41 -8.85
N ALA A 6 -7.04 7.66 -10.15
CA ALA A 6 -5.95 8.14 -11.00
C ALA A 6 -5.45 9.52 -10.57
N ASP A 7 -6.34 10.44 -10.22
CA ASP A 7 -5.95 11.77 -9.72
C ASP A 7 -5.10 11.66 -8.46
N LYS A 8 -5.49 10.77 -7.55
CA LYS A 8 -4.77 10.55 -6.30
C LYS A 8 -3.37 9.98 -6.54
N THR A 9 -3.26 8.95 -7.39
CA THR A 9 -1.95 8.36 -7.69
C THR A 9 -1.05 9.33 -8.45
N ASP A 10 -1.60 10.12 -9.36
CA ASP A 10 -0.84 11.14 -10.09
C ASP A 10 -0.27 12.20 -9.14
N ALA A 11 -1.06 12.66 -8.18
CA ALA A 11 -0.61 13.63 -7.19
C ALA A 11 0.54 13.08 -6.34
N ILE A 12 0.43 11.81 -5.94
CA ILE A 12 1.48 11.13 -5.16
C ILE A 12 2.75 10.98 -5.97
N ILE A 13 2.64 10.56 -7.23
CA ILE A 13 3.78 10.35 -8.12
C ILE A 13 4.50 11.68 -8.38
N ASN A 14 3.75 12.76 -8.57
CA ASN A 14 4.34 14.09 -8.72
C ASN A 14 5.15 14.50 -7.49
N ALA A 15 4.61 14.24 -6.29
CA ALA A 15 5.31 14.51 -5.04
C ALA A 15 6.57 13.64 -4.92
N PHE A 16 6.50 12.37 -5.29
CA PHE A 16 7.63 11.46 -5.31
C PHE A 16 8.76 12.00 -6.19
N TYR A 17 8.45 12.41 -7.41
CA TYR A 17 9.48 12.94 -8.32
C TYR A 17 10.10 14.23 -7.81
N ASP A 18 9.31 15.11 -7.18
CA ASP A 18 9.86 16.34 -6.61
C ASP A 18 10.84 16.03 -5.48
N VAL A 19 10.51 15.07 -4.62
CA VAL A 19 11.43 14.62 -3.56
C VAL A 19 12.68 13.99 -4.16
N TYR A 20 12.50 13.12 -5.15
CA TYR A 20 13.62 12.46 -5.81
C TYR A 20 14.56 13.48 -6.46
N ASN A 21 14.01 14.44 -7.18
CA ASN A 21 14.81 15.46 -7.88
C ASN A 21 15.56 16.38 -6.91
N GLU A 22 14.99 16.65 -5.74
CA GLU A 22 15.63 17.48 -4.73
C GLU A 22 16.75 16.73 -4.00
N LEU A 23 16.49 15.49 -3.57
CA LEU A 23 17.41 14.74 -2.70
C LEU A 23 18.39 13.85 -3.46
N GLY A 24 18.02 13.36 -4.64
CA GLY A 24 18.78 12.32 -5.34
C GLY A 24 18.77 11.02 -4.57
N TYR A 25 19.54 10.04 -5.03
CA TYR A 25 19.64 8.77 -4.32
C TYR A 25 20.86 8.77 -3.40
N GLY A 26 20.89 7.82 -2.46
CA GLY A 26 22.03 7.59 -1.58
C GLY A 26 21.73 7.76 -0.10
N PHE A 27 20.60 8.36 0.23
CA PHE A 27 20.16 8.43 1.63
C PHE A 27 19.55 7.12 2.07
N ILE A 28 19.48 6.89 3.38
CA ILE A 28 18.77 5.75 3.94
C ILE A 28 17.26 5.94 3.75
N GLU A 29 16.54 4.84 3.72
CA GLU A 29 15.12 4.79 3.40
C GLU A 29 14.26 5.76 4.22
N ASN A 30 14.56 5.87 5.51
CA ASN A 30 13.77 6.71 6.42
C ASN A 30 13.88 8.22 6.10
N VAL A 31 14.96 8.67 5.49
CA VAL A 31 15.06 10.05 5.01
C VAL A 31 14.00 10.34 3.95
N TYR A 32 13.83 9.41 3.02
CA TYR A 32 12.82 9.55 1.96
C TYR A 32 11.40 9.45 2.48
N GLN A 33 11.15 8.56 3.45
CA GLN A 33 9.86 8.46 4.10
C GLN A 33 9.45 9.79 4.73
N ASN A 34 10.34 10.39 5.48
CA ASN A 34 10.09 11.66 6.15
C ASN A 34 9.93 12.80 5.14
N ALA A 35 10.74 12.82 4.09
CA ALA A 35 10.67 13.87 3.07
C ALA A 35 9.36 13.79 2.29
N LEU A 36 8.96 12.60 1.86
CA LEU A 36 7.71 12.44 1.12
C LEU A 36 6.49 12.76 1.98
N TYR A 37 6.48 12.32 3.23
CA TYR A 37 5.41 12.64 4.17
C TYR A 37 5.24 14.16 4.30
N ARG A 38 6.34 14.89 4.49
CA ARG A 38 6.31 16.35 4.60
C ARG A 38 5.87 17.02 3.30
N GLU A 39 6.30 16.49 2.16
CA GLU A 39 5.89 17.03 0.86
C GLU A 39 4.39 16.85 0.63
N LEU A 40 3.85 15.70 0.99
CA LEU A 40 2.41 15.44 0.88
C LEU A 40 1.63 16.42 1.77
N LEU A 41 2.09 16.65 3.00
CA LEU A 41 1.43 17.61 3.90
C LEU A 41 1.47 19.04 3.34
N ARG A 42 2.60 19.46 2.74
CA ARG A 42 2.73 20.76 2.12
C ARG A 42 1.77 20.99 0.97
N ARG A 43 1.36 19.90 0.32
CA ARG A 43 0.41 19.93 -0.80
C ARG A 43 -1.03 19.76 -0.34
N ASP A 44 -1.26 19.79 0.97
CA ASP A 44 -2.58 19.55 1.57
C ASP A 44 -3.18 18.20 1.17
N ILE A 45 -2.31 17.20 0.99
CA ILE A 45 -2.71 15.84 0.68
C ILE A 45 -2.85 15.05 1.99
N PRO A 46 -4.05 14.58 2.34
CA PRO A 46 -4.23 13.86 3.60
C PRO A 46 -3.44 12.56 3.61
N CYS A 47 -2.62 12.35 4.63
CA CYS A 47 -1.82 11.13 4.74
C CYS A 47 -1.49 10.82 6.20
N VAL A 48 -1.19 9.56 6.46
CA VAL A 48 -0.79 9.05 7.77
C VAL A 48 0.53 8.31 7.62
N ALA A 49 1.50 8.69 8.44
CA ALA A 49 2.81 8.03 8.46
C ALA A 49 2.79 6.84 9.41
N HIS A 50 3.42 5.74 8.98
CA HIS A 50 3.60 4.51 9.76
C HIS A 50 2.31 3.94 10.35
N PRO A 51 1.21 3.88 9.56
CA PRO A 51 -0.02 3.31 10.07
C PRO A 51 0.13 1.81 10.34
N LYS A 52 -0.46 1.37 11.44
CA LYS A 52 -0.50 -0.05 11.80
C LYS A 52 -1.67 -0.72 11.08
N ILE A 53 -1.39 -1.82 10.40
CA ILE A 53 -2.37 -2.63 9.69
C ILE A 53 -2.50 -3.97 10.39
N ASN A 54 -3.60 -4.21 11.07
CA ASN A 54 -3.85 -5.49 11.75
C ASN A 54 -4.26 -6.57 10.76
N VAL A 55 -3.77 -7.78 10.97
CA VAL A 55 -4.19 -8.96 10.23
C VAL A 55 -5.08 -9.80 11.15
N TYR A 56 -6.26 -10.16 10.66
CA TYR A 56 -7.26 -10.90 11.45
C TYR A 56 -7.40 -12.34 10.95
N TYR A 57 -7.60 -13.23 11.90
CA TYR A 57 -8.01 -14.59 11.65
C TYR A 57 -9.18 -14.89 12.57
N LYS A 58 -10.34 -15.18 12.02
CA LYS A 58 -11.57 -15.43 12.78
C LYS A 58 -11.82 -14.36 13.85
N ASP A 59 -11.75 -13.10 13.43
CA ASP A 59 -11.97 -11.90 14.25
C ASP A 59 -10.93 -11.64 15.34
N GLU A 60 -9.86 -12.43 15.37
CA GLU A 60 -8.74 -12.19 16.29
C GLU A 60 -7.53 -11.66 15.54
N VAL A 61 -6.84 -10.69 16.14
CA VAL A 61 -5.60 -10.17 15.58
C VAL A 61 -4.51 -11.23 15.72
N VAL A 62 -3.97 -11.67 14.61
CA VAL A 62 -2.89 -12.68 14.58
C VAL A 62 -1.54 -12.08 14.21
N GLY A 63 -1.50 -10.81 13.83
CA GLY A 63 -0.28 -10.12 13.50
C GLY A 63 -0.61 -8.71 12.99
N TYR A 64 0.43 -7.96 12.68
CA TYR A 64 0.24 -6.66 12.06
C TYR A 64 1.42 -6.31 11.17
N TYR A 65 1.15 -5.42 10.23
CA TYR A 65 2.15 -4.76 9.42
C TYR A 65 2.17 -3.28 9.76
N GLU A 66 3.28 -2.62 9.46
CA GLU A 66 3.39 -1.17 9.51
C GLU A 66 3.71 -0.71 8.09
N ALA A 67 2.78 -0.01 7.46
CA ALA A 67 3.02 0.57 6.15
C ALA A 67 3.82 1.86 6.31
N ASP A 68 4.44 2.33 5.25
CA ASP A 68 5.19 3.58 5.33
C ASP A 68 4.25 4.79 5.40
N ILE A 69 3.32 4.91 4.44
CA ILE A 69 2.36 6.00 4.39
C ILE A 69 1.06 5.48 3.79
N ILE A 70 -0.08 5.91 4.33
CA ILE A 70 -1.37 5.76 3.66
C ILE A 70 -1.87 7.15 3.27
N VAL A 71 -2.22 7.32 2.00
CA VAL A 71 -2.59 8.60 1.41
C VAL A 71 -4.06 8.57 0.99
N TYR A 72 -4.79 9.65 1.29
CA TYR A 72 -6.23 9.79 0.99
C TYR A 72 -7.08 8.67 1.58
N ASN A 73 -6.56 7.95 2.56
CA ASN A 73 -7.19 6.74 3.09
C ASN A 73 -7.51 5.70 2.00
N SER A 74 -6.83 5.76 0.87
CA SER A 74 -7.14 4.94 -0.31
C SER A 74 -5.93 4.43 -1.08
N VAL A 75 -4.70 4.85 -0.74
CA VAL A 75 -3.47 4.38 -1.41
C VAL A 75 -2.42 4.07 -0.36
N ILE A 76 -1.90 2.85 -0.38
CA ILE A 76 -0.78 2.45 0.48
C ILE A 76 0.52 2.72 -0.25
N LEU A 77 1.44 3.43 0.39
CA LEU A 77 2.78 3.66 -0.14
C LEU A 77 3.80 2.83 0.62
N GLU A 78 4.65 2.13 -0.12
CA GLU A 78 5.86 1.51 0.39
C GLU A 78 7.05 2.14 -0.30
N LEU A 79 8.00 2.66 0.48
CA LEU A 79 9.19 3.31 -0.05
C LEU A 79 10.39 2.40 0.13
N LYS A 80 11.22 2.36 -0.89
CA LYS A 80 12.49 1.64 -0.87
C LYS A 80 13.61 2.57 -1.31
N ALA A 81 14.83 2.23 -0.90
CA ALA A 81 16.05 2.93 -1.35
C ALA A 81 17.06 1.83 -1.73
N VAL A 82 16.72 1.07 -2.77
CA VAL A 82 17.48 -0.09 -3.23
C VAL A 82 17.90 0.10 -4.68
N THR A 83 18.83 -0.72 -5.17
CA THR A 83 19.31 -0.61 -6.54
C THR A 83 18.19 -0.83 -7.56
N ARG A 84 17.33 -1.81 -7.29
CA ARG A 84 16.14 -2.07 -8.09
C ARG A 84 15.08 -2.77 -7.23
N LEU A 85 13.82 -2.58 -7.58
CA LEU A 85 12.71 -3.26 -6.93
C LEU A 85 12.73 -4.76 -7.27
N SER A 86 12.28 -5.57 -6.31
CA SER A 86 12.19 -7.03 -6.46
C SER A 86 10.74 -7.48 -6.37
N LYS A 87 10.48 -8.73 -6.76
CA LYS A 87 9.17 -9.36 -6.59
C LYS A 87 8.76 -9.45 -5.12
N GLU A 88 9.72 -9.63 -4.23
CA GLU A 88 9.44 -9.70 -2.79
C GLU A 88 8.87 -8.39 -2.27
N HIS A 89 9.43 -7.25 -2.74
CA HIS A 89 8.90 -5.94 -2.40
C HIS A 89 7.45 -5.79 -2.87
N GLU A 90 7.16 -6.24 -4.09
CA GLU A 90 5.81 -6.18 -4.64
C GLU A 90 4.83 -7.06 -3.89
N LEU A 91 5.24 -8.28 -3.52
CA LEU A 91 4.42 -9.21 -2.75
C LEU A 91 4.10 -8.67 -1.36
N GLN A 92 5.06 -8.00 -0.73
CA GLN A 92 4.83 -7.37 0.56
C GLN A 92 3.74 -6.30 0.48
N LEU A 93 3.79 -5.46 -0.55
CA LEU A 93 2.76 -4.45 -0.77
C LEU A 93 1.39 -5.09 -1.01
N VAL A 94 1.34 -6.15 -1.82
CA VAL A 94 0.08 -6.88 -2.05
C VAL A 94 -0.47 -7.45 -0.75
N ASN A 95 0.39 -7.96 0.14
CA ASN A 95 -0.04 -8.45 1.45
C ASN A 95 -0.69 -7.35 2.30
N TYR A 96 -0.17 -6.13 2.25
CA TYR A 96 -0.78 -4.99 2.93
C TYR A 96 -2.17 -4.68 2.36
N LEU A 97 -2.31 -4.74 1.03
CA LEU A 97 -3.62 -4.54 0.39
C LEU A 97 -4.60 -5.64 0.80
N LYS A 98 -4.16 -6.89 0.89
CA LYS A 98 -5.02 -7.99 1.33
C LYS A 98 -5.51 -7.82 2.76
N ALA A 99 -4.74 -7.16 3.62
CA ALA A 99 -5.07 -6.97 5.02
C ALA A 99 -5.94 -5.74 5.28
N THR A 100 -6.25 -4.95 4.26
CA THR A 100 -7.02 -3.70 4.37
C THR A 100 -8.17 -3.70 3.37
N ASP A 101 -9.01 -2.66 3.44
CA ASP A 101 -10.01 -2.37 2.42
C ASP A 101 -9.45 -1.51 1.28
N ILE A 102 -8.18 -1.18 1.34
CA ILE A 102 -7.52 -0.36 0.33
C ILE A 102 -7.15 -1.25 -0.86
N GLU A 103 -7.45 -0.78 -2.06
CA GLU A 103 -7.28 -1.57 -3.28
C GLU A 103 -6.03 -1.22 -4.07
N VAL A 104 -5.43 -0.06 -3.84
CA VAL A 104 -4.29 0.43 -4.63
C VAL A 104 -3.10 0.68 -3.74
N GLY A 105 -1.94 0.22 -4.18
CA GLY A 105 -0.67 0.52 -3.55
C GLY A 105 0.36 0.97 -4.56
N LEU A 106 1.28 1.80 -4.13
CA LEU A 106 2.42 2.24 -4.90
C LEU A 106 3.70 1.87 -4.17
N LEU A 107 4.58 1.20 -4.87
CA LEU A 107 5.92 0.91 -4.43
C LEU A 107 6.84 1.94 -5.09
N LEU A 108 7.49 2.76 -4.30
CA LEU A 108 8.29 3.90 -4.76
C LEU A 108 9.74 3.66 -4.37
N ASN A 109 10.62 3.59 -5.35
CA ASN A 109 12.04 3.34 -5.09
C ASN A 109 12.90 4.55 -5.37
N PHE A 110 13.58 5.04 -4.33
CA PHE A 110 14.59 6.10 -4.41
C PHE A 110 15.97 5.48 -4.66
N GLY A 111 16.07 4.66 -5.69
CA GLY A 111 17.32 4.05 -6.10
C GLY A 111 18.11 4.93 -7.07
N PRO A 112 19.15 4.38 -7.71
CA PRO A 112 19.93 5.12 -8.72
C PRO A 112 19.05 5.66 -9.85
N LYS A 113 17.95 4.95 -10.14
CA LYS A 113 16.87 5.42 -11.02
C LYS A 113 15.58 5.40 -10.21
N PRO A 114 14.69 6.38 -10.39
CA PRO A 114 13.38 6.30 -9.76
C PRO A 114 12.58 5.16 -10.39
N GLU A 115 11.99 4.31 -9.55
CA GLU A 115 11.15 3.23 -10.01
C GLU A 115 9.81 3.31 -9.29
N ILE A 116 8.74 3.01 -10.01
CA ILE A 116 7.38 3.00 -9.49
C ILE A 116 6.72 1.69 -9.92
N SER A 117 6.15 0.98 -8.96
CA SER A 117 5.34 -0.19 -9.25
C SER A 117 3.96 -0.01 -8.63
N ARG A 118 2.92 -0.11 -9.43
CA ARG A 118 1.54 0.02 -8.97
C ARG A 118 0.95 -1.37 -8.82
N LYS A 119 0.31 -1.61 -7.66
CA LYS A 119 -0.39 -2.86 -7.38
C LYS A 119 -1.84 -2.60 -7.07
N VAL A 120 -2.69 -3.51 -7.49
CA VAL A 120 -4.13 -3.44 -7.27
C VAL A 120 -4.60 -4.78 -6.71
N PHE A 121 -5.41 -4.72 -5.66
CA PHE A 121 -6.08 -5.89 -5.12
C PHE A 121 -7.57 -5.56 -4.99
N SER A 122 -8.37 -6.04 -5.94
CA SER A 122 -9.77 -5.62 -6.11
C SER A 122 -10.67 -6.14 -5.01
N HIS A 123 -11.56 -5.29 -4.48
CA HIS A 123 -12.64 -5.68 -3.58
C HIS A 123 -13.54 -6.74 -4.21
N TYR A 124 -13.84 -6.59 -5.48
CA TYR A 124 -14.66 -7.55 -6.22
C TYR A 124 -14.04 -8.95 -6.18
N TYR A 125 -12.73 -9.02 -6.43
CA TYR A 125 -12.00 -10.28 -6.39
C TYR A 125 -11.97 -10.85 -4.96
N ARG A 126 -11.77 -10.00 -3.98
CA ARG A 126 -11.76 -10.36 -2.56
C ARG A 126 -13.11 -10.93 -2.12
N GLU A 127 -14.20 -10.29 -2.52
CA GLU A 127 -15.56 -10.74 -2.23
C GLU A 127 -15.84 -12.11 -2.88
N ARG A 128 -15.41 -12.31 -4.12
CA ARG A 128 -15.56 -13.61 -4.79
C ARG A 128 -14.83 -14.73 -4.06
N LEU A 129 -13.62 -14.48 -3.61
CA LEU A 129 -12.86 -15.45 -2.83
C LEU A 129 -13.56 -15.77 -1.52
N GLN A 130 -14.07 -14.76 -0.83
CA GLN A 130 -14.79 -14.90 0.42
C GLN A 130 -16.08 -15.70 0.23
N ASN A 131 -16.87 -15.38 -0.77
CA ASN A 131 -18.12 -16.08 -1.09
C ASN A 131 -17.85 -17.55 -1.43
N ASN A 132 -16.83 -17.84 -2.21
CA ASN A 132 -16.46 -19.21 -2.53
C ASN A 132 -16.04 -20.00 -1.27
N SER A 133 -15.29 -19.36 -0.39
CA SER A 133 -14.87 -19.94 0.88
C SER A 133 -16.07 -20.23 1.80
N GLU A 134 -17.01 -19.29 1.88
CA GLU A 134 -18.23 -19.45 2.66
C GLU A 134 -19.12 -20.58 2.13
N SER A 135 -19.26 -20.67 0.80
CA SER A 135 -20.01 -21.77 0.17
C SER A 135 -19.40 -23.13 0.49
N ALA A 136 -18.08 -23.25 0.39
CA ALA A 136 -17.37 -24.47 0.73
C ALA A 136 -17.49 -24.80 2.22
N ALA A 137 -17.37 -23.80 3.08
CA ALA A 137 -17.52 -23.97 4.52
C ALA A 137 -18.94 -24.42 4.90
N SER A 138 -19.95 -23.86 4.27
CA SER A 138 -21.34 -24.24 4.48
C SER A 138 -21.60 -25.72 4.11
N ALA A 139 -21.07 -26.15 2.96
CA ALA A 139 -21.17 -27.54 2.53
C ALA A 139 -20.51 -28.51 3.51
N LEU A 140 -19.35 -28.13 4.04
CA LEU A 140 -18.61 -28.91 5.02
C LEU A 140 -19.31 -28.93 6.39
N SER A 141 -19.88 -27.79 6.81
CA SER A 141 -20.56 -27.73 8.12
C SER A 141 -21.82 -28.55 8.19
N VAL A 142 -22.55 -28.71 7.10
CA VAL A 142 -23.74 -29.61 7.08
C VAL A 142 -23.35 -31.04 7.40
N SER A 143 -22.19 -31.48 6.95
CA SER A 143 -21.72 -32.83 7.24
C SER A 143 -21.13 -32.99 8.64
N LYS A 144 -20.73 -31.92 9.28
CA LYS A 144 -20.11 -31.91 10.61
C LYS A 144 -21.13 -31.78 11.75
N LYS A 145 -22.27 -31.23 11.45
CA LYS A 145 -23.34 -31.05 12.40
C LYS A 145 -24.28 -32.25 12.36
#